data_18d84b2cccce3a717c00454c6d4c20a0
#
_entry.id   18d84b2cccce3a717c00454c6d4c20a0
#
_cell.length_a   1.000
_cell.length_b   1.000
_cell.length_c   1.000
_cell.angle_alpha   90.00
_cell.angle_beta   90.00
_cell.angle_gamma   90.00
#
_symmetry.space_group_name_H-M   'P 1'
#
loop_
_entity.id
_entity.type
_entity.pdbx_description
1 polymer ?
#
loop_
_entity_poly.entity_id
_entity_poly.type
_entity_poly.pdbx_seq_one_letter_code
_entity_poly.pdbx_strand_id
1 'polypeptide(L)'
;MSSFYRRNLPHIEKDGASYFVNFSTRWDFVLPPGARTLIFDHCLFENGRKVHMHAFVVMPTHVHLLFTPLESDKGEPYSLAEIMRGIKGASSHSVNKFLGRKGALWEAESFDRIPRSDADFEYRMLYIVQNPIAAGLAKGPDDYPWAWRESAQPRAAAVHKSSSSS
;
A
#
# COMPACT_ATOMS: atom_id res chain seq x y z
N MET A 1 -7.06 0.55 19.30
CA MET A 1 -7.33 1.47 18.23
C MET A 1 -8.60 1.15 17.52
N SER A 2 -9.31 2.17 17.28
CA SER A 2 -10.62 2.03 16.67
C SER A 2 -10.58 1.41 15.30
N SER A 3 -9.48 1.58 14.59
CA SER A 3 -9.41 1.07 13.22
C SER A 3 -9.53 -0.45 13.14
N PHE A 4 -9.15 -1.15 14.20
CA PHE A 4 -9.30 -2.60 14.16
C PHE A 4 -10.74 -3.03 14.23
N TYR A 5 -11.54 -2.27 14.90
CA TYR A 5 -12.95 -2.60 14.96
C TYR A 5 -13.62 -2.42 13.64
N ARG A 6 -13.16 -1.45 12.90
CA ARG A 6 -13.83 -1.08 11.67
C ARG A 6 -13.81 -2.18 10.66
N ARG A 7 -12.73 -2.94 10.58
CA ARG A 7 -12.69 -3.95 9.55
C ARG A 7 -13.63 -5.09 9.80
N ASN A 8 -14.21 -5.14 11.01
CA ASN A 8 -15.22 -6.15 11.32
C ASN A 8 -16.63 -5.66 11.07
N LEU A 9 -16.77 -4.44 10.58
CA LEU A 9 -18.07 -3.83 10.33
C LEU A 9 -18.23 -3.68 8.82
N PRO A 10 -19.05 -4.52 8.18
CA PRO A 10 -19.17 -4.51 6.72
C PRO A 10 -19.49 -3.14 6.15
N HIS A 11 -20.29 -2.35 6.85
CA HIS A 11 -20.69 -1.06 6.31
C HIS A 11 -19.55 -0.04 6.29
N ILE A 12 -18.41 -0.35 6.93
CA ILE A 12 -17.27 0.54 6.90
C ILE A 12 -16.54 0.42 5.57
N GLU A 13 -16.59 -0.75 4.94
CA GLU A 13 -15.99 -0.95 3.63
C GLU A 13 -16.98 -0.49 2.58
N LYS A 14 -16.98 0.78 2.31
CA LYS A 14 -17.92 1.33 1.35
C LYS A 14 -17.28 1.53 0.00
N ASP A 15 -18.15 1.62 -1.02
CA ASP A 15 -17.67 1.93 -2.36
C ASP A 15 -16.93 3.25 -2.34
N GLY A 16 -15.76 3.26 -2.93
CA GLY A 16 -14.97 4.49 -3.02
C GLY A 16 -14.14 4.81 -1.81
N ALA A 17 -14.27 4.04 -0.73
CA ALA A 17 -13.45 4.30 0.46
C ALA A 17 -12.01 3.97 0.20
N SER A 18 -11.11 4.78 0.75
CA SER A 18 -9.68 4.51 0.69
C SER A 18 -9.24 3.90 2.01
N TYR A 19 -8.15 3.13 1.94
CA TYR A 19 -7.62 2.48 3.14
C TYR A 19 -6.14 2.80 3.29
N PHE A 20 -5.77 3.12 4.53
CA PHE A 20 -4.37 3.23 4.91
C PHE A 20 -4.05 1.97 5.69
N VAL A 21 -3.08 1.20 5.21
CA VAL A 21 -2.78 -0.12 5.77
C VAL A 21 -1.31 -0.22 6.06
N ASN A 22 -0.95 -0.81 7.20
CA ASN A 22 0.44 -1.20 7.43
C ASN A 22 0.51 -2.63 7.90
N PHE A 23 1.58 -3.30 7.53
CA PHE A 23 1.85 -4.65 8.00
C PHE A 23 3.36 -4.81 8.15
N SER A 24 3.75 -5.71 9.04
CA SER A 24 5.13 -5.84 9.47
C SER A 24 5.64 -7.26 9.31
N THR A 25 6.95 -7.38 9.16
CA THR A 25 7.58 -8.70 9.14
C THR A 25 7.49 -9.33 10.52
N ARG A 26 7.48 -10.66 10.54
CA ARG A 26 7.52 -11.39 11.81
C ARG A 26 8.90 -11.26 12.42
N TRP A 27 8.94 -11.11 13.73
CA TRP A 27 10.19 -11.07 14.49
C TRP A 27 11.08 -9.91 14.06
N ASP A 28 10.47 -8.84 13.53
CA ASP A 28 11.23 -7.69 13.02
C ASP A 28 12.31 -8.11 12.02
N PHE A 29 12.01 -9.11 11.22
CA PHE A 29 12.94 -9.56 10.20
C PHE A 29 13.27 -8.42 9.26
N VAL A 30 14.56 -8.16 9.06
CA VAL A 30 14.99 -7.04 8.22
C VAL A 30 15.06 -7.51 6.78
N LEU A 31 14.25 -6.88 5.93
CA LEU A 31 14.18 -7.22 4.51
C LEU A 31 15.41 -6.67 3.79
N PRO A 32 16.21 -7.52 3.17
CA PRO A 32 17.31 -7.01 2.36
C PRO A 32 16.78 -6.32 1.09
N PRO A 33 17.63 -5.55 0.42
CA PRO A 33 17.17 -4.78 -0.75
C PRO A 33 16.44 -5.59 -1.81
N GLY A 34 16.95 -6.77 -2.14
CA GLY A 34 16.26 -7.59 -3.15
C GLY A 34 14.86 -8.01 -2.74
N ALA A 35 14.68 -8.28 -1.45
CA ALA A 35 13.36 -8.63 -0.94
C ALA A 35 12.43 -7.41 -1.00
N ARG A 36 12.94 -6.23 -0.67
CA ARG A 36 12.13 -5.01 -0.77
C ARG A 36 11.69 -4.76 -2.19
N THR A 37 12.55 -5.03 -3.16
CA THR A 37 12.19 -4.88 -4.56
C THR A 37 11.06 -5.82 -4.95
N LEU A 38 11.12 -7.07 -4.51
CA LEU A 38 10.05 -8.02 -4.81
C LEU A 38 8.72 -7.56 -4.22
N ILE A 39 8.74 -7.09 -3.00
CA ILE A 39 7.52 -6.61 -2.35
C ILE A 39 7.00 -5.36 -3.08
N PHE A 40 7.90 -4.45 -3.41
CA PHE A 40 7.56 -3.25 -4.16
C PHE A 40 6.85 -3.63 -5.46
N ASP A 41 7.39 -4.60 -6.18
CA ASP A 41 6.82 -5.02 -7.45
C ASP A 41 5.43 -5.62 -7.27
N HIS A 42 5.23 -6.39 -6.22
CA HIS A 42 3.89 -6.95 -5.96
C HIS A 42 2.87 -5.87 -5.64
N CYS A 43 3.28 -4.87 -4.87
CA CYS A 43 2.38 -3.77 -4.58
C CYS A 43 2.02 -3.00 -5.84
N LEU A 44 3.01 -2.74 -6.66
CA LEU A 44 2.77 -2.00 -7.89
C LEU A 44 1.94 -2.80 -8.88
N PHE A 45 2.11 -4.12 -8.88
CA PHE A 45 1.35 -4.99 -9.75
C PHE A 45 -0.15 -4.91 -9.47
N GLU A 46 -0.52 -4.70 -8.21
CA GLU A 46 -1.94 -4.61 -7.87
C GLU A 46 -2.57 -3.31 -8.30
N ASN A 47 -1.76 -2.30 -8.58
CA ASN A 47 -2.30 -1.03 -9.04
C ASN A 47 -2.94 -1.22 -10.41
N GLY A 48 -4.22 -0.90 -10.50
CA GLY A 48 -4.99 -1.09 -11.72
C GLY A 48 -5.63 -2.45 -11.84
N ARG A 49 -5.33 -3.37 -10.92
CA ARG A 49 -5.98 -4.69 -10.91
C ARG A 49 -7.07 -4.75 -9.85
N LYS A 50 -6.69 -4.72 -8.59
CA LYS A 50 -7.66 -4.77 -7.51
C LYS A 50 -7.75 -3.47 -6.76
N VAL A 51 -6.78 -2.59 -6.93
CA VAL A 51 -6.76 -1.33 -6.23
C VAL A 51 -6.31 -0.21 -7.17
N HIS A 52 -6.70 1.00 -6.80
CA HIS A 52 -6.05 2.20 -7.30
C HIS A 52 -5.06 2.57 -6.19
N MET A 53 -3.79 2.39 -6.46
CA MET A 53 -2.76 2.67 -5.47
C MET A 53 -2.44 4.15 -5.49
N HIS A 54 -2.48 4.78 -4.31
CA HIS A 54 -2.15 6.20 -4.20
C HIS A 54 -0.71 6.39 -3.79
N ALA A 55 -0.24 5.58 -2.84
CA ALA A 55 1.15 5.64 -2.41
C ALA A 55 1.47 4.40 -1.60
N PHE A 56 2.74 4.00 -1.61
CA PHE A 56 3.19 2.95 -0.71
C PHE A 56 4.70 3.05 -0.51
N VAL A 57 5.16 2.45 0.58
CA VAL A 57 6.58 2.42 0.87
C VAL A 57 6.90 1.08 1.54
N VAL A 58 7.99 0.46 1.10
CA VAL A 58 8.46 -0.79 1.67
C VAL A 58 9.67 -0.46 2.54
N MET A 59 9.45 -0.41 3.84
CA MET A 59 10.49 -0.14 4.80
C MET A 59 11.22 -1.44 5.14
N PRO A 60 12.36 -1.37 5.82
CA PRO A 60 13.09 -2.61 6.13
C PRO A 60 12.31 -3.67 6.91
N THR A 61 11.34 -3.27 7.73
CA THR A 61 10.58 -4.24 8.52
C THR A 61 9.08 -4.11 8.38
N HIS A 62 8.61 -3.20 7.54
CA HIS A 62 7.16 -3.00 7.43
C HIS A 62 6.83 -2.27 6.14
N VAL A 63 5.55 -2.28 5.80
CA VAL A 63 5.03 -1.70 4.57
C VAL A 63 3.85 -0.82 4.93
N HIS A 64 3.77 0.34 4.29
CA HIS A 64 2.60 1.21 4.39
C HIS A 64 1.98 1.34 3.01
N LEU A 65 0.67 1.21 2.94
CA LEU A 65 -0.09 1.34 1.70
C LEU A 65 -1.22 2.32 1.89
N LEU A 66 -1.52 3.06 0.83
CA LEU A 66 -2.72 3.88 0.79
C LEU A 66 -3.36 3.63 -0.57
N PHE A 67 -4.59 3.11 -0.57
CA PHE A 67 -5.22 2.72 -1.83
C PHE A 67 -6.73 2.76 -1.73
N THR A 68 -7.38 2.73 -2.89
CA THR A 68 -8.82 2.61 -3.00
C THR A 68 -9.12 1.33 -3.76
N PRO A 69 -9.90 0.41 -3.20
CA PRO A 69 -10.25 -0.81 -3.93
C PRO A 69 -11.01 -0.52 -5.21
N LEU A 70 -10.70 -1.26 -6.24
CA LEU A 70 -11.43 -1.19 -7.50
C LEU A 70 -12.62 -2.15 -7.45
N GLU A 71 -13.53 -1.99 -8.38
CA GLU A 71 -14.68 -2.86 -8.48
C GLU A 71 -14.30 -4.14 -9.21
N SER A 72 -14.82 -5.25 -8.70
CA SER A 72 -14.67 -6.54 -9.35
C SER A 72 -15.68 -6.66 -10.51
N ASP A 73 -15.61 -7.79 -11.20
CA ASP A 73 -16.54 -8.06 -12.28
C ASP A 73 -18.00 -8.07 -11.81
N LYS A 74 -18.20 -8.25 -10.53
CA LYS A 74 -19.56 -8.28 -9.97
C LYS A 74 -20.06 -6.90 -9.59
N GLY A 75 -19.28 -5.85 -9.85
CA GLY A 75 -19.70 -4.50 -9.55
C GLY A 75 -19.53 -4.10 -8.10
N GLU A 76 -18.81 -4.89 -7.32
CA GLU A 76 -18.55 -4.59 -5.92
C GLU A 76 -17.05 -4.39 -5.71
N PRO A 77 -16.66 -3.53 -4.79
CA PRO A 77 -15.23 -3.38 -4.54
C PRO A 77 -14.62 -4.69 -4.03
N TYR A 78 -13.41 -4.94 -4.43
CA TYR A 78 -12.66 -6.05 -3.83
C TYR A 78 -12.55 -5.79 -2.34
N SER A 79 -12.71 -6.85 -1.55
CA SER A 79 -12.63 -6.70 -0.10
C SER A 79 -11.21 -6.45 0.35
N LEU A 80 -11.07 -5.76 1.47
CA LEU A 80 -9.75 -5.51 2.04
C LEU A 80 -9.05 -6.83 2.33
N ALA A 81 -9.77 -7.82 2.83
CA ALA A 81 -9.18 -9.11 3.14
C ALA A 81 -8.62 -9.78 1.88
N GLU A 82 -9.33 -9.71 0.78
CA GLU A 82 -8.86 -10.30 -0.46
C GLU A 82 -7.62 -9.59 -0.99
N ILE A 83 -7.65 -8.26 -0.95
CA ILE A 83 -6.52 -7.46 -1.40
C ILE A 83 -5.28 -7.79 -0.59
N MET A 84 -5.40 -7.78 0.73
CA MET A 84 -4.26 -8.00 1.60
C MET A 84 -3.76 -9.44 1.53
N ARG A 85 -4.66 -10.40 1.39
CA ARG A 85 -4.24 -11.80 1.21
C ARG A 85 -3.40 -11.93 -0.05
N GLY A 86 -3.80 -11.27 -1.12
CA GLY A 86 -3.05 -11.30 -2.35
C GLY A 86 -1.66 -10.71 -2.21
N ILE A 87 -1.59 -9.51 -1.65
CA ILE A 87 -0.30 -8.82 -1.52
C ILE A 87 0.62 -9.58 -0.58
N LYS A 88 0.13 -9.94 0.61
CA LYS A 88 0.97 -10.61 1.60
C LYS A 88 1.34 -12.02 1.17
N GLY A 89 0.39 -12.74 0.56
CA GLY A 89 0.67 -14.10 0.12
C GLY A 89 1.67 -14.15 -1.01
N ALA A 90 1.47 -13.34 -2.03
CA ALA A 90 2.37 -13.34 -3.17
C ALA A 90 3.76 -12.85 -2.79
N SER A 91 3.84 -11.78 -1.99
CA SER A 91 5.14 -11.25 -1.60
C SER A 91 5.88 -12.21 -0.68
N SER A 92 5.17 -12.88 0.23
CA SER A 92 5.78 -13.85 1.11
C SER A 92 6.39 -15.00 0.30
N HIS A 93 5.62 -15.49 -0.68
CA HIS A 93 6.12 -16.57 -1.53
C HIS A 93 7.38 -16.16 -2.29
N SER A 94 7.36 -14.99 -2.89
CA SER A 94 8.51 -14.52 -3.68
C SER A 94 9.72 -14.27 -2.82
N VAL A 95 9.55 -13.64 -1.68
CA VAL A 95 10.67 -13.33 -0.80
C VAL A 95 11.26 -14.61 -0.22
N ASN A 96 10.41 -15.53 0.20
CA ASN A 96 10.92 -16.79 0.76
C ASN A 96 11.71 -17.58 -0.28
N LYS A 97 11.21 -17.58 -1.52
CA LYS A 97 11.95 -18.27 -2.59
C LYS A 97 13.28 -17.60 -2.85
N PHE A 98 13.28 -16.28 -2.90
CA PHE A 98 14.49 -15.52 -3.17
C PHE A 98 15.54 -15.69 -2.08
N LEU A 99 15.11 -15.73 -0.82
CA LEU A 99 16.05 -15.81 0.29
C LEU A 99 16.28 -17.23 0.76
N GLY A 100 15.61 -18.21 0.17
CA GLY A 100 15.76 -19.61 0.60
C GLY A 100 15.23 -19.83 2.01
N ARG A 101 14.20 -19.07 2.42
CA ARG A 101 13.65 -19.22 3.76
C ARG A 101 12.25 -19.81 3.70
N LYS A 102 11.79 -20.32 4.83
CA LYS A 102 10.48 -20.94 4.94
C LYS A 102 9.71 -20.29 6.08
N GLY A 103 8.41 -20.51 6.07
CA GLY A 103 7.57 -20.00 7.13
C GLY A 103 7.02 -18.63 6.82
N ALA A 104 6.26 -18.10 7.75
CA ALA A 104 5.56 -16.83 7.55
C ALA A 104 6.57 -15.68 7.51
N LEU A 105 6.39 -14.80 6.53
CA LEU A 105 7.19 -13.59 6.43
C LEU A 105 6.54 -12.47 7.22
N TRP A 106 5.23 -12.37 7.13
CA TRP A 106 4.48 -11.26 7.71
C TRP A 106 3.77 -11.65 8.98
N GLU A 107 3.62 -10.69 9.89
CA GLU A 107 2.74 -10.88 11.03
C GLU A 107 1.33 -11.15 10.50
N ALA A 108 0.58 -11.95 11.26
CA ALA A 108 -0.76 -12.33 10.82
C ALA A 108 -1.67 -11.11 10.71
N GLU A 109 -1.50 -10.17 11.60
CA GLU A 109 -2.38 -9.02 11.65
C GLU A 109 -1.81 -7.85 10.89
N SER A 110 -2.71 -7.05 10.33
CA SER A 110 -2.37 -5.79 9.69
C SER A 110 -3.15 -4.71 10.37
N PHE A 111 -2.62 -3.50 10.34
CA PHE A 111 -3.32 -2.35 10.86
C PHE A 111 -3.95 -1.62 9.68
N ASP A 112 -5.23 -1.26 9.79
CA ASP A 112 -5.90 -0.55 8.71
C ASP A 112 -6.84 0.50 9.26
N ARG A 113 -7.04 1.55 8.48
CA ARG A 113 -8.00 2.58 8.81
C ARG A 113 -8.45 3.28 7.55
N ILE A 114 -9.63 3.87 7.63
CA ILE A 114 -10.17 4.67 6.55
C ILE A 114 -9.92 6.13 6.89
N PRO A 115 -9.21 6.88 6.03
CA PRO A 115 -9.06 8.32 6.26
C PRO A 115 -10.41 8.99 6.39
N ARG A 116 -10.53 9.91 7.31
CA ARG A 116 -11.83 10.49 7.66
C ARG A 116 -12.18 11.70 6.83
N SER A 117 -11.22 12.28 6.13
CA SER A 117 -11.40 13.51 5.39
C SER A 117 -10.33 13.62 4.34
N ASP A 118 -10.48 14.59 3.45
CA ASP A 118 -9.43 14.87 2.49
C ASP A 118 -8.13 15.26 3.17
N ALA A 119 -8.23 16.00 4.27
CA ALA A 119 -7.04 16.39 5.02
C ALA A 119 -6.35 15.17 5.62
N ASP A 120 -7.12 14.22 6.13
CA ASP A 120 -6.55 13.00 6.68
C ASP A 120 -5.91 12.16 5.58
N PHE A 121 -6.54 12.09 4.42
CA PHE A 121 -5.98 11.38 3.28
C PHE A 121 -4.63 11.99 2.89
N GLU A 122 -4.56 13.31 2.78
CA GLU A 122 -3.31 13.99 2.44
C GLU A 122 -2.25 13.79 3.50
N TYR A 123 -2.66 13.75 4.75
CA TYR A 123 -1.73 13.48 5.84
C TYR A 123 -1.12 12.08 5.68
N ARG A 124 -1.94 11.10 5.29
CA ARG A 124 -1.43 9.74 5.10
C ARG A 124 -0.51 9.64 3.91
N MET A 125 -0.84 10.36 2.83
CA MET A 125 0.07 10.43 1.68
C MET A 125 1.43 10.97 2.11
N LEU A 126 1.42 12.08 2.84
CA LEU A 126 2.65 12.70 3.28
C LEU A 126 3.41 11.78 4.24
N TYR A 127 2.69 11.12 5.12
CA TYR A 127 3.29 10.20 6.06
C TYR A 127 4.09 9.10 5.34
N ILE A 128 3.50 8.54 4.29
CA ILE A 128 4.17 7.49 3.52
C ILE A 128 5.42 8.03 2.85
N VAL A 129 5.31 9.20 2.22
CA VAL A 129 6.41 9.80 1.48
C VAL A 129 7.56 10.15 2.42
N GLN A 130 7.24 10.63 3.61
CA GLN A 130 8.26 11.07 4.55
C GLN A 130 8.80 9.98 5.44
N ASN A 131 8.19 8.80 5.42
CA ASN A 131 8.61 7.72 6.31
C ASN A 131 10.09 7.35 6.19
N PRO A 132 10.61 7.14 4.97
CA PRO A 132 12.06 6.83 4.85
C PRO A 132 12.95 7.98 5.30
N ILE A 133 12.50 9.21 5.11
CA ILE A 133 13.27 10.37 5.54
C ILE A 133 13.34 10.41 7.06
N ALA A 134 12.20 10.25 7.71
CA ALA A 134 12.14 10.25 9.17
C ALA A 134 12.96 9.12 9.77
N ALA A 135 13.08 8.01 9.06
CA ALA A 135 13.85 6.85 9.51
C ALA A 135 15.34 6.99 9.19
N GLY A 136 15.75 8.07 8.55
CA GLY A 136 17.15 8.27 8.20
C GLY A 136 17.62 7.48 7.01
N LEU A 137 16.71 6.95 6.22
CA LEU A 137 17.04 6.11 5.07
C LEU A 137 17.08 6.87 3.76
N ALA A 138 16.65 8.12 3.76
CA ALA A 138 16.63 8.94 2.56
C ALA A 138 16.74 10.40 2.99
N LYS A 139 17.23 11.24 2.09
CA LYS A 139 17.35 12.67 2.37
C LYS A 139 16.17 13.45 1.80
N GLY A 140 15.58 12.96 0.73
CA GLY A 140 14.43 13.61 0.12
C GLY A 140 13.43 12.60 -0.33
N PRO A 141 12.24 13.09 -0.75
CA PRO A 141 11.13 12.18 -1.07
C PRO A 141 11.40 11.25 -2.25
N ASP A 142 12.34 11.60 -3.11
CA ASP A 142 12.61 10.76 -4.27
C ASP A 142 13.88 9.94 -4.13
N ASP A 143 14.47 9.91 -2.93
CA ASP A 143 15.73 9.24 -2.74
C ASP A 143 15.62 7.81 -2.25
N TYR A 144 14.42 7.37 -1.90
CA TYR A 144 14.24 6.03 -1.39
C TYR A 144 13.65 5.15 -2.50
N PRO A 145 14.38 4.11 -2.95
CA PRO A 145 13.94 3.35 -4.14
C PRO A 145 12.64 2.56 -3.95
N TRP A 146 12.29 2.24 -2.72
CA TRP A 146 11.13 1.39 -2.46
C TRP A 146 9.93 2.18 -1.97
N ALA A 147 9.82 3.41 -2.43
CA ALA A 147 8.65 4.24 -2.21
C ALA A 147 8.05 4.60 -3.56
N TRP A 148 6.74 4.67 -3.60
CA TRP A 148 6.03 5.01 -4.83
C TRP A 148 4.80 5.83 -4.49
N ARG A 149 4.48 6.76 -5.34
CA ARG A 149 3.24 7.52 -5.22
C ARG A 149 2.71 7.81 -6.60
N GLU A 150 1.38 7.94 -6.70
CA GLU A 150 0.80 8.32 -7.96
C GLU A 150 1.28 9.70 -8.33
N SER A 151 1.12 10.05 -9.60
CA SER A 151 1.62 11.32 -10.09
C SER A 151 1.15 12.45 -9.19
N ALA A 152 2.08 13.34 -8.84
CA ALA A 152 1.75 14.53 -8.09
C ALA A 152 0.92 15.49 -8.90
N GLN A 153 0.75 15.22 -10.16
CA GLN A 153 -0.02 16.08 -11.01
C GLN A 153 -1.46 16.12 -10.56
N PRO A 154 -2.04 17.29 -10.42
CA PRO A 154 -3.42 17.38 -9.95
C PRO A 154 -4.36 16.66 -10.90
N ARG A 155 -5.48 16.22 -10.39
CA ARG A 155 -6.48 15.60 -11.23
C ARG A 155 -6.89 16.48 -12.38
N ALA A 156 -6.97 17.80 -12.13
CA ALA A 156 -7.30 18.75 -13.19
C ALA A 156 -6.27 18.68 -14.30
N ALA A 157 -5.00 18.54 -13.95
CA ALA A 157 -3.97 18.46 -14.95
C ALA A 157 -4.07 17.16 -15.73
N ALA A 158 -4.45 16.08 -15.06
CA ALA A 158 -4.64 14.82 -15.75
C ALA A 158 -5.76 14.92 -16.76
N VAL A 159 -6.82 15.57 -16.40
CA VAL A 159 -7.92 15.79 -17.31
C VAL A 159 -7.47 16.66 -18.47
N HIS A 160 -6.75 17.71 -18.16
CA HIS A 160 -6.23 18.58 -19.18
C HIS A 160 -5.34 17.82 -20.15
N LYS A 161 -4.53 16.94 -19.64
CA LYS A 161 -3.65 16.17 -20.46
C LYS A 161 -4.41 15.32 -21.46
N SER A 162 -5.48 14.70 -21.03
CA SER A 162 -6.25 13.90 -21.96
C SER A 162 -6.90 14.78 -23.01
N SER A 163 -7.31 15.98 -22.66
CA SER A 163 -7.88 16.84 -23.68
C SER A 163 -6.81 17.36 -24.62
N SER A 164 -5.61 17.57 -24.13
CA SER A 164 -4.57 18.05 -25.02
C SER A 164 -4.12 17.01 -26.03
N SER A 165 -4.35 15.76 -25.73
CA SER A 165 -3.99 14.72 -26.69
C SER A 165 -4.99 14.58 -27.81
N SER A 166 -6.07 15.27 -27.70
CA SER A 166 -7.04 15.29 -28.80
C SER A 166 -6.82 16.50 -29.69
#